data_d5ddd94515bda0aa2dc4442e23abad42
#
_entry.id   d5ddd94515bda0aa2dc4442e23abad42
#
_cell.length_a   1.000
_cell.length_b   1.000
_cell.length_c   1.000
_cell.angle_alpha   90.00
_cell.angle_beta   90.00
_cell.angle_gamma   90.00
#
_symmetry.space_group_name_H-M   'P 1'
#
loop_
_entity.id
_entity.type
_entity.pdbx_description
1 polymer ?
#
loop_
_entity_poly.entity_id
_entity_poly.type
_entity_poly.pdbx_seq_one_letter_code
_entity_poly.pdbx_strand_id
1 'polypeptide(L)'
;MVIISDDEKKMIDAGTSDTLRALYSTAYVLLKDKSKEIQLGLDFLKTGNCNAGLAKETAKQIQEIQKELSSYKPDEAIYDYRDLELEAPWKDNISEDVTSCADLFTTADGKDLLLELIGMLSYASAQNVSVEALG
;
A
#
# COMPACT_ATOMS: atom_id res chain seq x y z
N MET A 1 5.21 -10.61 -5.66
CA MET A 1 4.72 -10.68 -4.27
C MET A 1 3.22 -10.88 -4.27
N VAL A 2 2.73 -11.82 -3.50
CA VAL A 2 1.31 -12.09 -3.34
C VAL A 2 0.93 -11.78 -1.89
N ILE A 3 -0.19 -11.10 -1.68
CA ILE A 3 -0.75 -10.84 -0.36
C ILE A 3 -2.01 -11.68 -0.26
N ILE A 4 -2.08 -12.54 0.76
CA ILE A 4 -3.12 -13.55 0.86
C ILE A 4 -3.72 -13.59 2.27
N SER A 5 -5.04 -13.82 2.34
CA SER A 5 -5.70 -14.09 3.62
C SER A 5 -5.36 -15.52 4.09
N ASP A 6 -5.31 -15.72 5.41
CA ASP A 6 -4.93 -17.00 6.00
C ASP A 6 -5.87 -18.14 5.58
N ASP A 7 -7.14 -17.85 5.31
CA ASP A 7 -8.11 -18.82 4.81
C ASP A 7 -7.97 -19.10 3.30
N GLU A 8 -7.02 -18.42 2.63
CA GLU A 8 -6.73 -18.55 1.20
C GLU A 8 -7.87 -18.17 0.26
N LYS A 9 -8.89 -17.47 0.77
CA LYS A 9 -10.06 -17.06 -0.04
C LYS A 9 -9.89 -15.73 -0.74
N LYS A 10 -8.95 -14.89 -0.29
CA LYS A 10 -8.65 -13.60 -0.90
C LYS A 10 -7.16 -13.51 -1.19
N MET A 11 -6.83 -13.02 -2.38
CA MET A 11 -5.45 -12.91 -2.83
C MET A 11 -5.29 -11.66 -3.70
N ILE A 12 -4.16 -10.97 -3.51
CA ILE A 12 -3.76 -9.82 -4.32
C ILE A 12 -2.38 -10.10 -4.88
N ASP A 13 -2.21 -10.01 -6.19
CA ASP A 13 -0.88 -10.03 -6.79
C ASP A 13 -0.39 -8.58 -6.90
N ALA A 14 0.51 -8.20 -6.00
CA ALA A 14 1.08 -6.85 -5.96
C ALA A 14 2.24 -6.66 -6.95
N GLY A 15 2.50 -7.63 -7.81
CA GLY A 15 3.62 -7.58 -8.74
C GLY A 15 4.94 -7.89 -8.06
N THR A 16 5.98 -7.13 -8.39
CA THR A 16 7.27 -7.30 -7.73
C THR A 16 7.25 -6.68 -6.33
N SER A 17 8.19 -7.08 -5.47
CA SER A 17 8.35 -6.50 -4.14
C SER A 17 8.62 -4.99 -4.18
N ASP A 18 9.11 -4.48 -5.31
CA ASP A 18 9.40 -3.06 -5.49
C ASP A 18 8.14 -2.20 -5.44
N THR A 19 7.00 -2.71 -5.90
CA THR A 19 5.74 -1.96 -5.91
C THR A 19 5.28 -1.64 -4.48
N LEU A 20 5.24 -2.64 -3.62
CA LEU A 20 4.82 -2.43 -2.23
C LEU A 20 5.84 -1.57 -1.48
N ARG A 21 7.13 -1.78 -1.73
CA ARG A 21 8.19 -0.96 -1.12
C ARG A 21 8.06 0.51 -1.54
N ALA A 22 7.77 0.77 -2.82
CA ALA A 22 7.58 2.13 -3.30
C ALA A 22 6.34 2.79 -2.67
N LEU A 23 5.26 2.05 -2.53
CA LEU A 23 4.07 2.55 -1.84
C LEU A 23 4.38 2.86 -0.37
N TYR A 24 5.04 1.94 0.33
CA TYR A 24 5.49 2.18 1.70
C TYR A 24 6.39 3.41 1.78
N SER A 25 7.38 3.51 0.88
CA SER A 25 8.33 4.63 0.87
C SER A 25 7.63 5.97 0.67
N THR A 26 6.67 6.01 -0.24
CA THR A 26 5.89 7.21 -0.52
C THR A 26 5.11 7.65 0.72
N ALA A 27 4.39 6.72 1.36
CA ALA A 27 3.64 7.02 2.58
C ALA A 27 4.56 7.42 3.74
N TYR A 28 5.64 6.66 3.93
CA TYR A 28 6.58 6.90 5.02
C TYR A 28 7.23 8.29 4.94
N VAL A 29 7.67 8.68 3.75
CA VAL A 29 8.38 9.97 3.55
C VAL A 29 7.40 11.14 3.50
N LEU A 30 6.35 11.05 2.67
CA LEU A 30 5.42 12.17 2.46
C LEU A 30 4.51 12.41 3.66
N LEU A 31 4.17 11.36 4.42
CA LEU A 31 3.26 11.47 5.57
C LEU A 31 3.98 11.39 6.90
N LYS A 32 5.25 11.73 6.94
CA LYS A 32 6.10 11.62 8.13
C LYS A 32 5.50 12.30 9.36
N ASP A 33 4.86 13.45 9.19
CA ASP A 33 4.26 14.21 10.29
C ASP A 33 3.06 13.50 10.92
N LYS A 34 2.48 12.52 10.22
CA LYS A 34 1.33 11.73 10.67
C LYS A 34 1.70 10.30 11.04
N SER A 35 2.99 9.96 11.07
CA SER A 35 3.46 8.58 11.22
C SER A 35 2.89 7.85 12.44
N LYS A 36 2.69 8.55 13.55
CA LYS A 36 2.12 7.95 14.77
C LYS A 36 0.67 7.54 14.59
N GLU A 37 -0.08 8.30 13.80
CA GLU A 37 -1.51 8.06 13.57
C GLU A 37 -1.75 6.92 12.58
N ILE A 38 -0.76 6.60 11.75
CA ILE A 38 -0.86 5.61 10.68
C ILE A 38 0.16 4.47 10.84
N GLN A 39 0.67 4.23 12.04
CA GLN A 39 1.75 3.27 12.28
C GLN A 39 1.37 1.84 11.85
N LEU A 40 0.15 1.39 12.17
CA LEU A 40 -0.29 0.04 11.75
C LEU A 40 -0.38 -0.04 10.22
N GLY A 41 -0.85 1.02 9.58
CA GLY A 41 -0.89 1.09 8.12
C GLY A 41 0.50 1.03 7.51
N LEU A 42 1.45 1.78 8.07
CA LEU A 42 2.84 1.77 7.61
C LEU A 42 3.48 0.40 7.81
N ASP A 43 3.26 -0.23 8.95
CA ASP A 43 3.79 -1.57 9.23
C ASP A 43 3.25 -2.58 8.22
N PHE A 44 1.96 -2.49 7.89
CA PHE A 44 1.36 -3.37 6.90
C PHE A 44 1.96 -3.14 5.50
N LEU A 45 2.13 -1.90 5.08
CA LEU A 45 2.73 -1.59 3.78
C LEU A 45 4.20 -2.03 3.70
N LYS A 46 4.89 -2.02 4.83
CA LYS A 46 6.28 -2.45 4.89
C LYS A 46 6.44 -3.96 4.75
N THR A 47 5.55 -4.73 5.38
CA THR A 47 5.69 -6.19 5.49
C THR A 47 4.69 -6.97 4.65
N GLY A 48 3.51 -6.42 4.38
CA GLY A 48 2.40 -7.15 3.79
C GLY A 48 1.68 -8.06 4.78
N ASN A 49 2.02 -8.00 6.08
CA ASN A 49 1.48 -8.87 7.11
C ASN A 49 0.59 -8.09 8.08
N CYS A 50 -0.52 -8.69 8.49
CA CYS A 50 -1.43 -8.09 9.46
C CYS A 50 -2.16 -9.17 10.25
N ASN A 51 -2.13 -9.07 11.58
CA ASN A 51 -2.89 -9.97 12.45
C ASN A 51 -4.39 -9.68 12.34
N ALA A 52 -5.20 -10.73 12.46
CA ALA A 52 -6.66 -10.63 12.40
C ALA A 52 -7.22 -9.56 13.37
N GLY A 53 -6.70 -9.51 14.59
CA GLY A 53 -7.15 -8.57 15.61
C GLY A 53 -6.82 -7.11 15.31
N LEU A 54 -5.90 -6.85 14.40
CA LEU A 54 -5.49 -5.50 14.01
C LEU A 54 -6.04 -5.09 12.64
N ALA A 55 -6.70 -6.01 11.93
CA ALA A 55 -7.10 -5.77 10.53
C ALA A 55 -8.05 -4.58 10.39
N LYS A 56 -9.02 -4.44 11.29
CA LYS A 56 -9.99 -3.34 11.24
C LYS A 56 -9.31 -1.97 11.38
N GLU A 57 -8.46 -1.83 12.38
CA GLU A 57 -7.75 -0.56 12.62
C GLU A 57 -6.73 -0.29 11.51
N THR A 58 -6.04 -1.32 11.05
CA THR A 58 -5.10 -1.20 9.92
C THR A 58 -5.83 -0.72 8.67
N ALA A 59 -7.03 -1.25 8.39
CA ALA A 59 -7.84 -0.81 7.25
C ALA A 59 -8.16 0.68 7.32
N LYS A 60 -8.53 1.17 8.50
CA LYS A 60 -8.80 2.60 8.71
C LYS A 60 -7.57 3.44 8.44
N GLN A 61 -6.40 2.99 8.88
CA GLN A 61 -5.15 3.71 8.66
C GLN A 61 -4.75 3.70 7.19
N ILE A 62 -4.96 2.61 6.46
CA ILE A 62 -4.71 2.58 5.01
C ILE A 62 -5.66 3.53 4.29
N GLN A 63 -6.92 3.64 4.71
CA GLN A 63 -7.86 4.63 4.16
C GLN A 63 -7.37 6.05 4.40
N GLU A 64 -6.82 6.34 5.57
CA GLU A 64 -6.23 7.64 5.88
C GLU A 64 -5.00 7.91 5.00
N ILE A 65 -4.14 6.92 4.81
CA ILE A 65 -3.00 7.02 3.90
C ILE A 65 -3.46 7.34 2.48
N GLN A 66 -4.49 6.64 1.99
CA GLN A 66 -5.06 6.88 0.67
C GLN A 66 -5.55 8.34 0.53
N LYS A 67 -6.29 8.80 1.52
CA LYS A 67 -6.83 10.17 1.54
C LYS A 67 -5.70 11.19 1.49
N GLU A 68 -4.68 11.03 2.33
CA GLU A 68 -3.56 11.97 2.39
C GLU A 68 -2.72 11.93 1.12
N LEU A 69 -2.47 10.76 0.55
CA LEU A 69 -1.69 10.63 -0.68
C LEU A 69 -2.42 11.22 -1.89
N SER A 70 -3.75 11.37 -1.83
CA SER A 70 -4.51 12.00 -2.90
C SER A 70 -4.18 13.49 -3.08
N SER A 71 -3.51 14.09 -2.10
CA SER A 71 -3.06 15.49 -2.15
C SER A 71 -1.68 15.67 -2.79
N TYR A 72 -1.00 14.57 -3.13
CA TYR A 72 0.34 14.61 -3.72
C TYR A 72 0.29 14.22 -5.18
N LYS A 73 1.02 14.94 -6.02
CA LYS A 73 1.11 14.63 -7.45
C LYS A 73 1.86 13.31 -7.66
N PRO A 74 1.55 12.57 -8.74
CA PRO A 74 2.23 11.29 -9.00
C PRO A 74 3.76 11.37 -9.06
N ASP A 75 4.30 12.49 -9.55
CA ASP A 75 5.75 12.68 -9.65
C ASP A 75 6.44 12.96 -8.31
N GLU A 76 5.65 13.18 -7.24
CA GLU A 76 6.18 13.33 -5.87
C GLU A 76 6.42 11.99 -5.19
N ALA A 77 6.01 10.87 -5.79
CA ALA A 77 6.17 9.54 -5.21
C ALA A 77 7.65 9.21 -4.97
N ILE A 78 7.87 8.45 -3.90
CA ILE A 78 9.21 8.02 -3.48
C ILE A 78 9.38 6.55 -3.86
N TYR A 79 10.43 6.24 -4.63
CA TYR A 79 10.67 4.86 -5.05
C TYR A 79 11.27 4.00 -3.93
N ASP A 80 12.23 4.56 -3.17
CA ASP A 80 12.90 3.85 -2.10
C ASP A 80 13.26 4.82 -0.97
N TYR A 81 12.70 4.58 0.21
CA TYR A 81 12.93 5.44 1.38
C TYR A 81 14.39 5.42 1.85
N ARG A 82 15.17 4.42 1.44
CA ARG A 82 16.58 4.28 1.81
C ARG A 82 17.50 5.13 0.95
N ASP A 83 17.03 5.58 -0.20
CA ASP A 83 17.78 6.44 -1.12
C ASP A 83 16.80 7.34 -1.89
N LEU A 84 16.61 8.55 -1.38
CA LEU A 84 15.64 9.50 -1.93
C LEU A 84 16.04 10.06 -3.31
N GLU A 85 17.30 9.89 -3.69
CA GLU A 85 17.78 10.32 -5.01
C GLU A 85 17.50 9.29 -6.11
N LEU A 86 17.14 8.08 -5.70
CA LEU A 86 16.85 7.01 -6.66
C LEU A 86 15.52 7.27 -7.34
N GLU A 87 15.55 7.41 -8.67
CA GLU A 87 14.36 7.68 -9.46
C GLU A 87 13.57 6.40 -9.72
N ALA A 88 12.25 6.51 -9.67
CA ALA A 88 11.37 5.40 -9.99
C ALA A 88 11.50 5.03 -11.47
N PRO A 89 11.52 3.72 -11.81
CA PRO A 89 11.58 3.29 -13.21
C PRO A 89 10.44 3.80 -14.09
N TRP A 90 9.29 4.13 -13.48
CA TRP A 90 8.10 4.61 -14.19
C TRP A 90 8.01 6.13 -14.29
N LYS A 91 8.99 6.88 -13.78
CA LYS A 91 8.92 8.34 -13.63
C LYS A 91 8.51 9.07 -14.90
N ASP A 92 9.06 8.66 -16.04
CA ASP A 92 8.79 9.30 -17.32
C ASP A 92 7.63 8.66 -18.10
N ASN A 93 6.96 7.67 -17.50
CA ASN A 93 5.90 6.89 -18.14
C ASN A 93 4.61 6.84 -17.31
N ILE A 94 4.35 7.85 -16.50
CA ILE A 94 3.13 7.90 -15.69
C ILE A 94 1.95 8.19 -16.63
N SER A 95 0.93 7.31 -16.57
CA SER A 95 -0.29 7.48 -17.37
C SER A 95 -1.02 8.76 -16.99
N GLU A 96 -1.64 9.40 -17.99
CA GLU A 96 -2.47 10.58 -17.76
C GLU A 96 -3.69 10.29 -16.89
N ASP A 97 -4.11 9.03 -16.81
CA ASP A 97 -5.23 8.61 -15.97
C ASP A 97 -4.89 8.61 -14.48
N VAL A 98 -3.60 8.63 -14.13
CA VAL A 98 -3.15 8.69 -12.74
C VAL A 98 -3.25 10.13 -12.24
N THR A 99 -4.02 10.34 -11.16
CA THR A 99 -4.33 11.68 -10.65
C THR A 99 -3.48 12.10 -9.46
N SER A 100 -2.96 11.12 -8.69
CA SER A 100 -2.22 11.40 -7.45
C SER A 100 -1.36 10.21 -7.06
N CYS A 101 -0.60 10.33 -5.96
CA CYS A 101 0.12 9.19 -5.39
C CYS A 101 -0.83 8.11 -4.86
N ALA A 102 -2.10 8.44 -4.59
CA ALA A 102 -3.07 7.46 -4.09
C ALA A 102 -3.46 6.43 -5.14
N ASP A 103 -3.54 6.80 -6.42
CA ASP A 103 -3.94 5.90 -7.51
C ASP A 103 -2.78 5.55 -8.45
N LEU A 104 -1.55 5.91 -8.08
CA LEU A 104 -0.35 5.62 -8.87
C LEU A 104 0.00 4.13 -8.86
N PHE A 105 -0.16 3.48 -7.70
CA PHE A 105 0.29 2.10 -7.51
C PHE A 105 -0.81 1.11 -7.87
N THR A 106 -0.48 0.12 -8.70
CA THR A 106 -1.46 -0.85 -9.19
C THR A 106 -1.02 -2.28 -8.88
N THR A 107 -2.00 -3.18 -8.84
CA THR A 107 -1.76 -4.62 -8.77
C THR A 107 -1.21 -5.10 -10.12
N ALA A 108 -0.78 -6.37 -10.18
CA ALA A 108 -0.26 -6.96 -11.42
C ALA A 108 -1.32 -6.95 -12.53
N ASP A 109 -2.60 -7.01 -12.19
CA ASP A 109 -3.71 -6.97 -13.16
C ASP A 109 -4.30 -5.56 -13.36
N GLY A 110 -3.60 -4.52 -12.88
CA GLY A 110 -3.95 -3.13 -13.18
C GLY A 110 -4.99 -2.49 -12.28
N LYS A 111 -5.32 -3.10 -11.15
CA LYS A 111 -6.28 -2.52 -10.19
C LYS A 111 -5.57 -1.58 -9.22
N ASP A 112 -6.32 -0.66 -8.63
CA ASP A 112 -5.80 0.26 -7.61
C ASP A 112 -5.34 -0.52 -6.37
N LEU A 113 -4.03 -0.50 -6.10
CA LEU A 113 -3.45 -1.31 -5.03
C LEU A 113 -3.98 -0.93 -3.65
N LEU A 114 -4.07 0.37 -3.33
CA LEU A 114 -4.58 0.79 -2.02
C LEU A 114 -6.02 0.34 -1.80
N LEU A 115 -6.88 0.46 -2.81
CA LEU A 115 -8.27 -0.01 -2.71
C LEU A 115 -8.32 -1.52 -2.49
N GLU A 116 -7.49 -2.28 -3.19
CA GLU A 116 -7.44 -3.74 -3.01
C GLU A 116 -6.94 -4.13 -1.62
N LEU A 117 -5.95 -3.41 -1.10
CA LEU A 117 -5.45 -3.66 0.26
C LEU A 117 -6.51 -3.34 1.32
N ILE A 118 -7.26 -2.25 1.15
CA ILE A 118 -8.37 -1.91 2.05
C ILE A 118 -9.42 -3.02 2.02
N GLY A 119 -9.77 -3.52 0.84
CA GLY A 119 -10.72 -4.63 0.68
C GLY A 119 -10.24 -5.91 1.36
N MET A 120 -8.94 -6.23 1.22
CA MET A 120 -8.32 -7.39 1.87
C MET A 120 -8.42 -7.28 3.41
N LEU A 121 -8.06 -6.13 3.96
CA LEU A 121 -8.08 -5.90 5.41
C LEU A 121 -9.51 -5.91 5.95
N SER A 122 -10.46 -5.36 5.21
CA SER A 122 -11.88 -5.39 5.59
C SER A 122 -12.41 -6.82 5.61
N TYR A 123 -12.06 -7.62 4.61
CA TYR A 123 -12.38 -9.05 4.58
C TYR A 123 -11.77 -9.78 5.78
N ALA A 124 -10.48 -9.55 6.03
CA ALA A 124 -9.76 -10.18 7.12
C ALA A 124 -10.40 -9.86 8.48
N SER A 125 -10.81 -8.62 8.67
CA SER A 125 -11.52 -8.20 9.88
C SER A 125 -12.86 -8.91 10.02
N ALA A 126 -13.65 -8.96 8.95
CA ALA A 126 -14.98 -9.59 8.96
C ALA A 126 -14.91 -11.10 9.21
N GLN A 127 -13.89 -11.77 8.66
CA GLN A 127 -13.73 -13.21 8.79
C GLN A 127 -12.81 -13.63 9.94
N ASN A 128 -12.22 -12.65 10.65
CA ASN A 128 -11.28 -12.89 11.75
C ASN A 128 -10.10 -13.77 11.30
N VAL A 129 -9.51 -13.44 10.17
CA VAL A 129 -8.32 -14.12 9.65
C VAL A 129 -7.17 -13.13 9.50
N SER A 130 -5.95 -13.62 9.54
CA SER A 130 -4.76 -12.78 9.28
C SER A 130 -4.48 -12.65 7.80
N VAL A 131 -3.59 -11.73 7.46
CA VAL A 131 -3.11 -11.48 6.10
C VAL A 131 -1.60 -11.60 6.11
N GLU A 132 -1.03 -12.25 5.09
CA GLU A 132 0.42 -12.33 4.96
C GLU A 132 0.90 -12.16 3.53
N ALA A 133 2.15 -11.74 3.38
CA ALA A 133 2.80 -11.60 2.10
C ALA A 133 3.63 -12.85 1.80
N LEU A 134 3.54 -13.35 0.57
CA LEU A 134 4.29 -14.49 0.07
C LEU A 134 5.17 -14.03 -1.11
N GLY A 135 6.38 -14.48 -1.10
CA GLY A 135 7.30 -14.21 -2.19
C GLY A 135 8.04 -12.91 -2.10
#